data_21c1a6e7185d5e5ab6c0a4614a0efb53
#
_entry.id   21c1a6e7185d5e5ab6c0a4614a0efb53
#
_cell.length_a   1.000
_cell.length_b   1.000
_cell.length_c   1.000
_cell.angle_alpha   90.00
_cell.angle_beta   90.00
_cell.angle_gamma   90.00
#
_symmetry.space_group_name_H-M   'P 1'
#
loop_
_entity.id
_entity.type
_entity.pdbx_description
1 polymer ?
#
loop_
_entity_poly.entity_id
_entity_poly.type
_entity_poly.pdbx_seq_one_letter_code
_entity_poly.pdbx_strand_id
1 'polypeptide(L)'
;ELLAQIEPLRQMWLRLEQEVKQNRAVQKFANLLNRAIMPNKLDLENSFEDNKTSANIAYALQPYTSIADSTIAVSDGELKAEYNKMKSFYKTPERRSIKYITVNIVPSEADYAKAKEKAEMNESVFATTDDVVAFIANNSDESYDDSFVAISSMPEKMKKFAQTASVNESSPMEFENDTYTMYRLMDTKVAPDSIKVRLLSFQPRSTEIDSVLNVLNHGGSFAELAPKYNGNDEIWLMENMASSVGRPFINKVFSENGNGYFKAESLGGEHIVQILSRTAPVKKAKVAAYVLAVNPSTETHTALYNQLSSYSAANNNAEKFNTGAKEAGYTVNSYECSAEDYSLPGINDARQAIRWAFNADKGEVSEIFTLDNSFVVAALDNITKEGYAPLEQVKDILAMQIRNDKKAEKIIGDLKSKNLNSLAGYAEAMKAQVDSAKFVSFSSPSIAGVGYEPVLSGLAPVSENGKLVGPVKGSRGVYVFTVTDKTVSEQPFDAQTETQKIQQNYGYLINSRMMEVLRDKAEIENTMIRFF
;
A
#
# COMPACT_ATOMS: atom_id res chain seq x y z
N GLU A 1 17.75 -29.06 9.25
CA GLU A 1 17.13 -30.08 10.12
C GLU A 1 15.92 -29.52 10.88
N LEU A 2 15.96 -28.33 11.49
CA LEU A 2 14.83 -27.71 12.19
C LEU A 2 13.59 -27.48 11.28
N LEU A 3 13.82 -27.09 10.02
CA LEU A 3 12.76 -26.85 9.02
C LEU A 3 12.02 -28.14 8.64
N ALA A 4 12.64 -29.31 8.79
CA ALA A 4 12.01 -30.59 8.52
C ALA A 4 11.13 -31.10 9.67
N GLN A 5 11.27 -30.53 10.87
CA GLN A 5 10.57 -30.98 12.08
C GLN A 5 9.34 -30.14 12.42
N ILE A 6 9.21 -28.91 11.86
CA ILE A 6 8.09 -28.00 12.14
C ILE A 6 7.36 -27.70 10.84
N GLU A 7 6.24 -28.39 10.60
CA GLU A 7 5.47 -28.31 9.35
C GLU A 7 5.12 -26.86 8.92
N PRO A 8 4.69 -25.94 9.81
CA PRO A 8 4.43 -24.55 9.42
C PRO A 8 5.68 -23.81 8.88
N LEU A 9 6.86 -24.05 9.48
CA LEU A 9 8.11 -23.45 9.01
C LEU A 9 8.55 -24.06 7.68
N ARG A 10 8.33 -25.34 7.46
CA ARG A 10 8.60 -26.02 6.19
C ARG A 10 7.73 -25.45 5.07
N GLN A 11 6.44 -25.24 5.32
CA GLN A 11 5.52 -24.66 4.35
C GLN A 11 5.89 -23.21 4.01
N MET A 12 6.25 -22.43 5.02
CA MET A 12 6.73 -21.07 4.82
C MET A 12 8.02 -21.04 3.95
N TRP A 13 8.97 -21.93 4.23
CA TRP A 13 10.21 -22.05 3.46
C TRP A 13 9.95 -22.45 2.01
N LEU A 14 9.08 -23.42 1.76
CA LEU A 14 8.71 -23.85 0.41
C LEU A 14 8.07 -22.71 -0.39
N ARG A 15 7.23 -21.87 0.25
CA ARG A 15 6.67 -20.68 -0.38
C ARG A 15 7.76 -19.67 -0.75
N LEU A 16 8.66 -19.37 0.19
CA LEU A 16 9.80 -18.46 -0.05
C LEU A 16 10.72 -18.98 -1.18
N GLU A 17 11.02 -20.28 -1.18
CA GLU A 17 11.81 -20.88 -2.24
C GLU A 17 11.14 -20.74 -3.61
N GLN A 18 9.83 -20.99 -3.68
CA GLN A 18 9.07 -20.83 -4.90
C GLN A 18 9.03 -19.37 -5.38
N GLU A 19 8.83 -18.44 -4.47
CA GLU A 19 8.86 -17.01 -4.74
C GLU A 19 10.24 -16.55 -5.28
N VAL A 20 11.31 -16.98 -4.62
CA VAL A 20 12.69 -16.69 -5.09
C VAL A 20 12.95 -17.27 -6.48
N LYS A 21 12.48 -18.50 -6.77
CA LYS A 21 12.60 -19.11 -8.10
C LYS A 21 11.87 -18.30 -9.17
N GLN A 22 10.62 -17.89 -8.88
CA GLN A 22 9.82 -17.08 -9.79
C GLN A 22 10.47 -15.72 -10.03
N ASN A 23 10.85 -15.01 -8.97
CA ASN A 23 11.52 -13.71 -9.08
C ASN A 23 12.83 -13.81 -9.86
N ARG A 24 13.62 -14.87 -9.68
CA ARG A 24 14.83 -15.11 -10.44
C ARG A 24 14.56 -15.41 -11.92
N ALA A 25 13.50 -16.13 -12.25
CA ALA A 25 13.12 -16.38 -13.63
C ALA A 25 12.73 -15.07 -14.34
N VAL A 26 11.90 -14.23 -13.70
CA VAL A 26 11.51 -12.91 -14.20
C VAL A 26 12.73 -12.01 -14.40
N GLN A 27 13.63 -11.92 -13.41
CA GLN A 27 14.87 -11.14 -13.53
C GLN A 27 15.79 -11.62 -14.66
N LYS A 28 15.94 -12.94 -14.81
CA LYS A 28 16.76 -13.48 -15.93
C LYS A 28 16.17 -13.12 -17.27
N PHE A 29 14.84 -13.20 -17.42
CA PHE A 29 14.17 -12.84 -18.66
C PHE A 29 14.29 -11.35 -18.94
N ALA A 30 14.03 -10.49 -17.96
CA ALA A 30 14.24 -9.04 -18.08
C ALA A 30 15.70 -8.69 -18.47
N ASN A 31 16.68 -9.35 -17.84
CA ASN A 31 18.09 -9.16 -18.18
C ASN A 31 18.43 -9.61 -19.61
N LEU A 32 17.80 -10.68 -20.12
CA LEU A 32 17.97 -11.08 -21.52
C LEU A 32 17.42 -10.03 -22.48
N LEU A 33 16.24 -9.50 -22.21
CA LEU A 33 15.63 -8.44 -23.01
C LEU A 33 16.48 -7.16 -22.97
N ASN A 34 16.93 -6.76 -21.79
CA ASN A 34 17.79 -5.58 -21.62
C ASN A 34 19.12 -5.73 -22.37
N ARG A 35 19.73 -6.92 -22.39
CA ARG A 35 20.95 -7.20 -23.15
C ARG A 35 20.73 -7.26 -24.66
N ALA A 36 19.50 -7.51 -25.11
CA ALA A 36 19.14 -7.45 -26.52
C ALA A 36 19.04 -6.01 -27.05
N ILE A 37 19.01 -5.00 -26.17
CA ILE A 37 19.08 -3.59 -26.54
C ILE A 37 20.52 -3.27 -26.92
N MET A 38 20.82 -3.36 -28.20
CA MET A 38 22.14 -3.06 -28.79
C MET A 38 21.96 -1.92 -29.79
N PRO A 39 22.00 -0.65 -29.34
CA PRO A 39 21.91 0.48 -30.25
C PRO A 39 23.11 0.46 -31.22
N ASN A 40 22.85 0.71 -32.48
CA ASN A 40 23.90 0.84 -33.48
C ASN A 40 24.51 2.25 -33.43
N LYS A 41 25.59 2.47 -34.21
CA LYS A 41 26.29 3.76 -34.20
C LYS A 41 25.37 4.94 -34.55
N LEU A 42 24.45 4.76 -35.50
CA LEU A 42 23.53 5.82 -35.92
C LEU A 42 22.54 6.15 -34.83
N ASP A 43 22.04 5.14 -34.10
CA ASP A 43 21.12 5.37 -32.93
C ASP A 43 21.83 6.19 -31.87
N LEU A 44 23.10 5.92 -31.59
CA LEU A 44 23.90 6.65 -30.59
C LEU A 44 24.18 8.09 -31.03
N GLU A 45 24.57 8.30 -32.29
CA GLU A 45 24.80 9.63 -32.84
C GLU A 45 23.52 10.45 -32.86
N ASN A 46 22.39 9.89 -33.29
CA ASN A 46 21.08 10.57 -33.26
C ASN A 46 20.65 10.90 -31.83
N SER A 47 20.76 9.96 -30.89
CA SER A 47 20.41 10.20 -29.48
C SER A 47 21.24 11.35 -28.90
N PHE A 48 22.53 11.40 -29.21
CA PHE A 48 23.39 12.48 -28.75
C PHE A 48 23.00 13.82 -29.40
N GLU A 49 22.82 13.87 -30.73
CA GLU A 49 22.45 15.09 -31.46
C GLU A 49 21.10 15.64 -31.01
N ASP A 50 20.09 14.76 -30.82
CA ASP A 50 18.76 15.14 -30.36
C ASP A 50 18.78 15.75 -28.95
N ASN A 51 19.69 15.30 -28.09
CA ASN A 51 19.74 15.71 -26.68
C ASN A 51 20.76 16.82 -26.38
N LYS A 52 21.67 17.13 -27.33
CA LYS A 52 22.69 18.14 -27.07
C LYS A 52 22.20 19.59 -27.13
N THR A 53 21.06 19.83 -27.78
CA THR A 53 20.54 21.17 -28.00
C THR A 53 19.28 21.44 -27.17
N SER A 54 19.29 22.53 -26.41
CA SER A 54 18.10 23.10 -25.80
C SER A 54 17.86 24.51 -26.34
N ALA A 55 16.60 24.90 -26.48
CA ALA A 55 16.19 26.18 -26.98
C ALA A 55 15.41 26.98 -25.95
N ASN A 56 15.65 28.30 -25.90
CA ASN A 56 14.75 29.22 -25.24
C ASN A 56 13.82 29.80 -26.31
N ILE A 57 12.51 29.83 -26.03
CA ILE A 57 11.51 30.31 -26.98
C ILE A 57 10.66 31.42 -26.38
N ALA A 58 10.26 32.34 -27.24
CA ALA A 58 9.12 33.21 -27.02
C ALA A 58 7.96 32.64 -27.84
N TYR A 59 6.77 32.55 -27.27
CA TYR A 59 5.61 31.93 -27.93
C TYR A 59 4.32 32.70 -27.66
N ALA A 60 3.36 32.53 -28.57
CA ALA A 60 1.96 32.90 -28.38
C ALA A 60 1.10 31.63 -28.53
N LEU A 61 0.08 31.50 -27.67
CA LEU A 61 -0.85 30.41 -27.65
C LEU A 61 -2.28 30.90 -27.86
N GLN A 62 -2.97 30.33 -28.84
CA GLN A 62 -4.43 30.39 -28.89
C GLN A 62 -5.01 29.08 -28.40
N PRO A 63 -5.58 29.04 -27.17
CA PRO A 63 -6.11 27.81 -26.60
C PRO A 63 -7.38 27.35 -27.32
N TYR A 64 -7.64 26.07 -27.36
CA TYR A 64 -8.88 25.52 -27.95
C TYR A 64 -10.15 26.01 -27.26
N THR A 65 -10.06 26.40 -26.00
CA THR A 65 -11.17 27.01 -25.25
C THR A 65 -11.60 28.37 -25.78
N SER A 66 -10.79 29.03 -26.64
CA SER A 66 -11.15 30.30 -27.31
C SER A 66 -12.28 30.09 -28.34
N ILE A 67 -12.55 28.88 -28.76
CA ILE A 67 -13.66 28.49 -29.65
C ILE A 67 -14.65 27.68 -28.84
N ALA A 68 -15.90 28.12 -28.76
CA ALA A 68 -16.96 27.40 -28.06
C ALA A 68 -17.23 26.03 -28.70
N ASP A 69 -17.36 24.98 -27.91
CA ASP A 69 -17.61 23.61 -28.35
C ASP A 69 -18.88 23.47 -29.20
N SER A 70 -19.90 24.28 -28.87
CA SER A 70 -21.18 24.30 -29.59
C SER A 70 -21.06 24.74 -31.06
N THR A 71 -19.95 25.42 -31.41
CA THR A 71 -19.71 25.88 -32.80
C THR A 71 -19.04 24.83 -33.68
N ILE A 72 -18.58 23.71 -33.09
CA ILE A 72 -17.88 22.64 -33.79
C ILE A 72 -18.69 21.34 -33.69
N ALA A 73 -19.40 21.02 -34.75
CA ALA A 73 -20.15 19.78 -34.82
C ALA A 73 -19.22 18.59 -35.05
N VAL A 74 -19.52 17.49 -34.36
CA VAL A 74 -18.89 16.18 -34.55
C VAL A 74 -19.98 15.21 -34.95
N SER A 75 -19.83 14.60 -36.10
CA SER A 75 -20.80 13.62 -36.65
C SER A 75 -20.53 12.22 -36.11
N ASP A 76 -21.58 11.37 -36.12
CA ASP A 76 -21.45 9.95 -35.75
C ASP A 76 -20.49 9.18 -36.70
N GLY A 77 -20.37 9.63 -37.94
CA GLY A 77 -19.42 9.06 -38.91
C GLY A 77 -17.98 9.29 -38.51
N GLU A 78 -17.65 10.50 -38.06
CA GLU A 78 -16.30 10.87 -37.55
C GLU A 78 -15.98 10.14 -36.25
N LEU A 79 -16.95 10.03 -35.34
CA LEU A 79 -16.78 9.26 -34.10
C LEU A 79 -16.47 7.80 -34.38
N LYS A 80 -17.22 7.17 -35.33
CA LYS A 80 -16.97 5.78 -35.72
C LYS A 80 -15.62 5.59 -36.39
N ALA A 81 -15.22 6.53 -37.26
CA ALA A 81 -13.93 6.46 -37.94
C ALA A 81 -12.76 6.58 -36.94
N GLU A 82 -12.82 7.53 -36.02
CA GLU A 82 -11.77 7.71 -34.99
C GLU A 82 -11.77 6.55 -34.00
N TYR A 83 -12.96 6.06 -33.59
CA TYR A 83 -13.05 4.86 -32.76
C TYR A 83 -12.36 3.66 -33.41
N ASN A 84 -12.65 3.38 -34.68
CA ASN A 84 -12.04 2.24 -35.37
C ASN A 84 -10.52 2.35 -35.48
N LYS A 85 -9.99 3.56 -35.67
CA LYS A 85 -8.55 3.84 -35.70
C LYS A 85 -7.91 3.62 -34.35
N MET A 86 -8.61 3.99 -33.27
CA MET A 86 -8.11 3.94 -31.91
C MET A 86 -8.54 2.70 -31.13
N LYS A 87 -9.29 1.78 -31.76
CA LYS A 87 -9.97 0.66 -31.09
C LYS A 87 -9.04 -0.21 -30.25
N SER A 88 -7.80 -0.44 -30.73
CA SER A 88 -6.80 -1.23 -30.00
C SER A 88 -6.41 -0.62 -28.63
N PHE A 89 -6.58 0.68 -28.45
CA PHE A 89 -6.31 1.38 -27.20
C PHE A 89 -7.45 1.25 -26.18
N TYR A 90 -8.63 0.78 -26.61
CA TYR A 90 -9.82 0.63 -25.78
C TYR A 90 -10.08 -0.82 -25.37
N LYS A 91 -9.05 -1.65 -25.36
CA LYS A 91 -9.15 -3.01 -24.83
C LYS A 91 -9.55 -2.94 -23.36
N THR A 92 -10.60 -3.66 -22.98
CA THR A 92 -11.12 -3.71 -21.61
C THR A 92 -11.19 -5.16 -21.14
N PRO A 93 -10.71 -5.47 -19.94
CA PRO A 93 -10.89 -6.79 -19.34
C PRO A 93 -12.36 -7.01 -18.96
N GLU A 94 -12.70 -8.26 -18.63
CA GLU A 94 -13.99 -8.59 -18.06
C GLU A 94 -14.18 -7.89 -16.71
N ARG A 95 -15.32 -7.21 -16.52
CA ARG A 95 -15.64 -6.47 -15.29
C ARG A 95 -17.08 -6.71 -14.85
N ARG A 96 -17.32 -6.51 -13.56
CA ARG A 96 -18.64 -6.55 -12.95
C ARG A 96 -18.91 -5.24 -12.24
N SER A 97 -19.99 -4.55 -12.60
CA SER A 97 -20.45 -3.39 -11.83
C SER A 97 -21.43 -3.87 -10.77
N ILE A 98 -21.09 -3.70 -9.51
CA ILE A 98 -21.94 -4.05 -8.38
C ILE A 98 -22.39 -2.80 -7.62
N LYS A 99 -23.57 -2.87 -7.07
CA LYS A 99 -24.07 -1.96 -6.04
C LYS A 99 -24.19 -2.73 -4.75
N TYR A 100 -23.72 -2.16 -3.67
CA TYR A 100 -23.72 -2.88 -2.39
C TYR A 100 -24.05 -1.98 -1.21
N ILE A 101 -24.61 -2.58 -0.19
CA ILE A 101 -24.92 -1.99 1.12
C ILE A 101 -24.01 -2.64 2.14
N THR A 102 -23.44 -1.83 3.02
CA THR A 102 -22.62 -2.27 4.14
C THR A 102 -23.33 -1.89 5.45
N VAL A 103 -23.51 -2.85 6.32
CA VAL A 103 -24.04 -2.66 7.69
C VAL A 103 -22.93 -3.06 8.66
N ASN A 104 -22.32 -2.07 9.30
CA ASN A 104 -21.27 -2.32 10.27
C ASN A 104 -21.84 -3.03 11.51
N ILE A 105 -21.13 -4.06 11.96
CA ILE A 105 -21.48 -4.80 13.17
C ILE A 105 -20.86 -4.05 14.35
N VAL A 106 -21.61 -3.13 14.93
CA VAL A 106 -21.21 -2.31 16.08
C VAL A 106 -22.07 -2.65 17.31
N PRO A 107 -21.53 -2.46 18.52
CA PRO A 107 -22.31 -2.68 19.74
C PRO A 107 -23.59 -1.86 19.77
N SER A 108 -24.67 -2.46 20.25
CA SER A 108 -25.95 -1.79 20.51
C SER A 108 -25.96 -1.09 21.87
N GLU A 109 -26.93 -0.21 22.11
CA GLU A 109 -27.12 0.40 23.43
C GLU A 109 -27.28 -0.65 24.55
N ALA A 110 -27.89 -1.79 24.24
CA ALA A 110 -28.01 -2.90 25.17
C ALA A 110 -26.67 -3.56 25.49
N ASP A 111 -25.74 -3.64 24.51
CA ASP A 111 -24.39 -4.16 24.70
C ASP A 111 -23.59 -3.22 25.61
N TYR A 112 -23.69 -1.91 25.37
CA TYR A 112 -23.05 -0.91 26.25
C TYR A 112 -23.60 -0.97 27.67
N ALA A 113 -24.91 -1.12 27.85
CA ALA A 113 -25.53 -1.25 29.17
C ALA A 113 -25.06 -2.51 29.92
N LYS A 114 -25.02 -3.67 29.24
CA LYS A 114 -24.50 -4.93 29.79
C LYS A 114 -23.01 -4.84 30.15
N ALA A 115 -22.19 -4.25 29.27
CA ALA A 115 -20.79 -4.08 29.54
C ALA A 115 -20.53 -3.14 30.72
N LYS A 116 -21.31 -2.05 30.82
CA LYS A 116 -21.25 -1.12 31.95
C LYS A 116 -21.59 -1.82 33.26
N GLU A 117 -22.68 -2.55 33.32
CA GLU A 117 -23.09 -3.32 34.51
C GLU A 117 -21.98 -4.30 34.92
N LYS A 118 -21.42 -5.05 33.96
CA LYS A 118 -20.31 -5.97 34.23
C LYS A 118 -19.07 -5.24 34.75
N ALA A 119 -18.72 -4.08 34.18
CA ALA A 119 -17.58 -3.27 34.59
C ALA A 119 -17.77 -2.76 36.04
N GLU A 120 -18.97 -2.19 36.37
CA GLU A 120 -19.30 -1.71 37.71
C GLU A 120 -19.27 -2.84 38.76
N MET A 121 -19.79 -4.02 38.42
CA MET A 121 -19.71 -5.21 39.29
C MET A 121 -18.26 -5.63 39.55
N ASN A 122 -17.41 -5.58 38.56
CA ASN A 122 -16.03 -6.03 38.64
C ASN A 122 -15.08 -5.00 39.29
N GLU A 123 -15.43 -3.71 39.30
CA GLU A 123 -14.57 -2.64 39.82
C GLU A 123 -14.16 -2.89 41.27
N SER A 124 -15.12 -3.12 42.16
CA SER A 124 -14.83 -3.36 43.58
C SER A 124 -14.13 -4.68 43.84
N VAL A 125 -14.45 -5.71 43.05
CA VAL A 125 -13.85 -7.04 43.16
C VAL A 125 -12.38 -6.99 42.72
N PHE A 126 -12.07 -6.37 41.58
CA PHE A 126 -10.71 -6.20 41.12
C PHE A 126 -9.84 -5.40 42.08
N ALA A 127 -10.42 -4.36 42.69
CA ALA A 127 -9.69 -3.53 43.65
C ALA A 127 -9.30 -4.28 44.93
N THR A 128 -10.07 -5.30 45.34
CA THR A 128 -9.91 -5.95 46.65
C THR A 128 -9.53 -7.41 46.61
N THR A 129 -9.57 -8.08 45.45
CA THR A 129 -9.25 -9.51 45.34
C THR A 129 -7.79 -9.79 45.73
N ASP A 130 -7.56 -10.91 46.44
CA ASP A 130 -6.23 -11.42 46.72
C ASP A 130 -5.61 -12.17 45.51
N ASP A 131 -6.45 -12.74 44.65
CA ASP A 131 -6.03 -13.47 43.45
C ASP A 131 -6.38 -12.68 42.17
N VAL A 132 -5.54 -11.68 41.90
CA VAL A 132 -5.67 -10.80 40.70
C VAL A 132 -5.47 -11.60 39.41
N VAL A 133 -4.61 -12.62 39.42
CA VAL A 133 -4.30 -13.44 38.24
C VAL A 133 -5.54 -14.23 37.82
N ALA A 134 -6.17 -14.95 38.74
CA ALA A 134 -7.40 -15.66 38.45
C ALA A 134 -8.57 -14.72 38.09
N PHE A 135 -8.65 -13.55 38.73
CA PHE A 135 -9.67 -12.58 38.38
C PHE A 135 -9.54 -12.09 36.93
N ILE A 136 -8.33 -11.69 36.51
CA ILE A 136 -8.08 -11.23 35.14
C ILE A 136 -8.35 -12.36 34.14
N ALA A 137 -7.87 -13.58 34.40
CA ALA A 137 -8.07 -14.72 33.51
C ALA A 137 -9.56 -15.02 33.25
N ASN A 138 -10.46 -14.72 34.19
CA ASN A 138 -11.88 -15.00 34.08
C ASN A 138 -12.75 -13.81 33.63
N ASN A 139 -12.26 -12.57 33.77
CA ASN A 139 -13.10 -11.39 33.62
C ASN A 139 -12.57 -10.34 32.65
N SER A 140 -11.28 -10.40 32.28
CA SER A 140 -10.62 -9.43 31.40
C SER A 140 -10.42 -10.00 29.99
N ASP A 141 -10.47 -9.13 28.99
CA ASP A 141 -10.19 -9.49 27.60
C ASP A 141 -8.67 -9.56 27.33
N GLU A 142 -7.86 -8.99 28.23
CA GLU A 142 -6.41 -9.09 28.19
C GLU A 142 -5.89 -9.97 29.33
N SER A 143 -4.84 -10.75 29.05
CA SER A 143 -4.22 -11.60 30.05
C SER A 143 -3.22 -10.82 30.91
N TYR A 144 -3.07 -11.24 32.19
CA TYR A 144 -2.08 -10.65 33.09
C TYR A 144 -0.65 -11.03 32.70
N ASP A 145 0.20 -10.04 32.51
CA ASP A 145 1.65 -10.22 32.37
C ASP A 145 2.36 -9.90 33.71
N ASP A 146 2.93 -10.93 34.33
CA ASP A 146 3.66 -10.84 35.59
C ASP A 146 5.10 -10.30 35.41
N SER A 147 5.37 -9.48 34.39
CA SER A 147 6.68 -8.90 34.13
C SER A 147 6.81 -7.51 34.76
N PHE A 148 8.03 -7.20 35.24
CA PHE A 148 8.36 -5.83 35.58
C PHE A 148 8.71 -5.02 34.33
N VAL A 149 8.00 -3.96 34.10
CA VAL A 149 8.20 -3.04 32.98
C VAL A 149 8.70 -1.70 33.53
N ALA A 150 9.64 -1.07 32.82
CA ALA A 150 10.06 0.29 33.18
C ALA A 150 8.88 1.25 33.10
N ILE A 151 8.63 2.02 34.17
CA ILE A 151 7.48 2.93 34.21
C ILE A 151 7.51 3.93 33.06
N SER A 152 8.71 4.34 32.61
CA SER A 152 8.89 5.24 31.47
C SER A 152 8.41 4.67 30.14
N SER A 153 8.38 3.35 29.99
CA SER A 153 8.01 2.63 28.76
C SER A 153 6.53 2.21 28.73
N MET A 154 5.79 2.43 29.81
CA MET A 154 4.37 2.09 29.88
C MET A 154 3.50 3.03 29.03
N PRO A 155 2.32 2.58 28.55
CA PRO A 155 1.30 3.47 27.99
C PRO A 155 0.99 4.64 28.92
N GLU A 156 0.69 5.80 28.37
CA GLU A 156 0.66 7.06 29.13
C GLU A 156 -0.27 7.05 30.36
N LYS A 157 -1.45 6.42 30.26
CA LYS A 157 -2.37 6.31 31.40
C LYS A 157 -1.83 5.39 32.48
N MET A 158 -1.38 4.20 32.12
CA MET A 158 -0.76 3.24 33.03
C MET A 158 0.49 3.81 33.69
N LYS A 159 1.30 4.55 32.93
CA LYS A 159 2.49 5.24 33.43
C LYS A 159 2.14 6.28 34.50
N LYS A 160 1.17 7.18 34.23
CA LYS A 160 0.73 8.17 35.20
C LYS A 160 0.25 7.53 36.51
N PHE A 161 -0.54 6.47 36.38
CA PHE A 161 -0.99 5.70 37.54
C PHE A 161 0.20 5.06 38.28
N ALA A 162 1.07 4.33 37.60
CA ALA A 162 2.21 3.65 38.23
C ALA A 162 3.24 4.59 38.87
N GLN A 163 3.29 5.87 38.47
CA GLN A 163 4.16 6.89 39.07
C GLN A 163 3.73 7.33 40.46
N THR A 164 2.42 7.29 40.75
CA THR A 164 1.82 7.88 41.95
C THR A 164 1.19 6.86 42.89
N ALA A 165 0.77 5.71 42.36
CA ALA A 165 0.08 4.68 43.11
C ALA A 165 0.99 3.97 44.14
N SER A 166 0.39 3.53 45.24
CA SER A 166 0.98 2.62 46.21
C SER A 166 0.76 1.15 45.78
N VAL A 167 1.60 0.23 46.26
CA VAL A 167 1.40 -1.22 45.99
C VAL A 167 0.01 -1.66 46.53
N ASN A 168 -0.70 -2.42 45.71
CA ASN A 168 -2.08 -2.85 45.91
C ASN A 168 -3.15 -1.75 45.72
N GLU A 169 -2.76 -0.54 45.36
CA GLU A 169 -3.72 0.50 44.95
C GLU A 169 -4.24 0.26 43.56
N SER A 170 -5.50 0.58 43.33
CA SER A 170 -6.18 0.50 42.02
C SER A 170 -6.57 1.87 41.51
N SER A 171 -6.53 2.06 40.19
CA SER A 171 -7.08 3.26 39.54
C SER A 171 -8.60 3.23 39.56
N PRO A 172 -9.28 4.37 39.37
CA PRO A 172 -10.69 4.36 38.99
C PRO A 172 -10.89 3.60 37.67
N MET A 173 -12.12 3.09 37.44
CA MET A 173 -12.53 2.56 36.15
C MET A 173 -12.66 3.70 35.15
N GLU A 174 -12.04 3.58 34.00
CA GLU A 174 -12.16 4.53 32.88
C GLU A 174 -12.84 3.86 31.68
N PHE A 175 -13.64 4.63 30.96
CA PHE A 175 -14.26 4.22 29.70
C PHE A 175 -13.79 5.11 28.55
N GLU A 176 -13.12 4.52 27.58
CA GLU A 176 -12.62 5.22 26.39
C GLU A 176 -12.51 4.25 25.21
N ASN A 177 -12.82 4.71 24.00
CA ASN A 177 -12.76 3.90 22.77
C ASN A 177 -13.46 2.53 22.93
N ASP A 178 -14.69 2.54 23.43
CA ASP A 178 -15.52 1.35 23.66
C ASP A 178 -14.89 0.30 24.59
N THR A 179 -14.00 0.73 25.50
CA THR A 179 -13.29 -0.17 26.40
C THR A 179 -13.28 0.39 27.82
N TYR A 180 -13.66 -0.44 28.79
CA TYR A 180 -13.48 -0.19 30.21
C TYR A 180 -12.10 -0.66 30.63
N THR A 181 -11.34 0.20 31.31
CA THR A 181 -9.97 -0.11 31.77
C THR A 181 -9.78 0.31 33.21
N MET A 182 -9.14 -0.52 34.01
CA MET A 182 -8.74 -0.26 35.38
C MET A 182 -7.36 -0.88 35.64
N TYR A 183 -6.52 -0.21 36.36
CA TYR A 183 -5.17 -0.67 36.69
C TYR A 183 -5.04 -0.97 38.17
N ARG A 184 -4.19 -1.93 38.53
CA ARG A 184 -3.78 -2.18 39.91
C ARG A 184 -2.27 -2.36 39.96
N LEU A 185 -1.60 -1.62 40.86
CA LEU A 185 -0.17 -1.73 41.06
C LEU A 185 0.15 -2.94 41.93
N MET A 186 0.78 -3.95 41.34
CA MET A 186 1.06 -5.20 42.05
C MET A 186 2.37 -5.18 42.79
N ASP A 187 3.41 -4.58 42.21
CA ASP A 187 4.75 -4.49 42.84
C ASP A 187 5.63 -3.43 42.16
N THR A 188 6.64 -2.96 42.85
CA THR A 188 7.62 -2.02 42.29
C THR A 188 9.05 -2.39 42.69
N LYS A 189 9.99 -2.15 41.80
CA LYS A 189 11.41 -2.30 42.10
C LYS A 189 12.27 -1.29 41.36
N VAL A 190 13.54 -1.17 41.76
CA VAL A 190 14.57 -0.46 41.01
C VAL A 190 15.55 -1.52 40.46
N ALA A 191 15.62 -1.65 39.15
CA ALA A 191 16.46 -2.66 38.50
C ALA A 191 16.87 -2.19 37.09
N PRO A 192 17.92 -2.77 36.49
CA PRO A 192 18.25 -2.52 35.08
C PRO A 192 17.05 -2.76 34.18
N ASP A 193 16.84 -1.90 33.19
CA ASP A 193 15.77 -2.06 32.24
C ASP A 193 16.05 -3.22 31.28
N SER A 194 17.30 -3.30 30.83
CA SER A 194 17.77 -4.37 29.97
C SER A 194 19.15 -4.87 30.36
N ILE A 195 19.43 -6.12 30.03
CA ILE A 195 20.70 -6.80 30.27
C ILE A 195 21.22 -7.30 28.91
N LYS A 196 22.47 -6.93 28.60
CA LYS A 196 23.21 -7.40 27.45
C LYS A 196 23.89 -8.70 27.78
N VAL A 197 23.62 -9.73 27.03
CA VAL A 197 24.19 -11.05 27.22
C VAL A 197 24.83 -11.58 25.95
N ARG A 198 25.71 -12.57 26.07
CA ARG A 198 26.05 -13.50 25.03
C ARG A 198 25.68 -14.91 25.49
N LEU A 199 25.34 -15.78 24.56
CA LEU A 199 24.90 -17.11 24.90
C LEU A 199 25.28 -18.16 23.85
N LEU A 200 25.44 -19.41 24.31
CA LEU A 200 25.47 -20.62 23.50
C LEU A 200 24.18 -21.39 23.70
N SER A 201 23.61 -21.94 22.64
CA SER A 201 22.33 -22.66 22.68
C SER A 201 22.52 -24.17 22.49
N PHE A 202 21.86 -24.94 23.31
CA PHE A 202 21.90 -26.40 23.32
C PHE A 202 20.48 -26.95 23.19
N GLN A 203 20.39 -28.14 22.63
CA GLN A 203 19.14 -28.91 22.66
C GLN A 203 18.75 -29.27 24.11
N PRO A 204 17.47 -29.39 24.43
CA PRO A 204 17.03 -29.81 25.76
C PRO A 204 17.70 -31.11 26.20
N ARG A 205 18.19 -31.14 27.42
CA ARG A 205 18.91 -32.30 28.03
C ARG A 205 20.23 -32.65 27.35
N SER A 206 20.94 -31.66 26.81
CA SER A 206 22.26 -31.85 26.23
C SER A 206 23.25 -32.34 27.26
N THR A 207 23.97 -33.42 26.95
CA THR A 207 25.04 -33.98 27.82
C THR A 207 26.34 -33.16 27.74
N GLU A 208 26.48 -32.29 26.74
CA GLU A 208 27.71 -31.51 26.52
C GLU A 208 27.73 -30.16 27.29
N ILE A 209 26.58 -29.66 27.73
CA ILE A 209 26.46 -28.35 28.33
C ILE A 209 27.34 -28.11 29.56
N ASP A 210 27.44 -29.13 30.44
CA ASP A 210 28.26 -29.01 31.64
C ASP A 210 29.76 -29.00 31.33
N SER A 211 30.19 -29.77 30.35
CA SER A 211 31.59 -29.78 29.89
C SER A 211 31.97 -28.43 29.23
N VAL A 212 31.08 -27.88 28.39
CA VAL A 212 31.29 -26.58 27.72
C VAL A 212 31.30 -25.46 28.73
N LEU A 213 30.38 -25.47 29.70
CA LEU A 213 30.34 -24.50 30.79
C LEU A 213 31.68 -24.51 31.62
N ASN A 214 32.14 -25.69 31.90
CA ASN A 214 33.43 -25.84 32.64
C ASN A 214 34.60 -25.26 31.83
N VAL A 215 34.67 -25.57 30.51
CA VAL A 215 35.71 -25.00 29.63
C VAL A 215 35.65 -23.47 29.62
N LEU A 216 34.47 -22.87 29.46
CA LEU A 216 34.29 -21.41 29.43
C LEU A 216 34.69 -20.75 30.79
N ASN A 217 34.31 -21.37 31.90
CA ASN A 217 34.64 -20.82 33.22
C ASN A 217 36.13 -20.99 33.60
N HIS A 218 36.88 -21.83 32.88
CA HIS A 218 38.34 -21.98 33.01
C HIS A 218 39.13 -21.26 31.90
N GLY A 219 38.52 -20.29 31.22
CA GLY A 219 39.23 -19.43 30.28
C GLY A 219 39.15 -19.89 28.81
N GLY A 220 38.31 -20.87 28.48
CA GLY A 220 38.04 -21.27 27.08
C GLY A 220 37.45 -20.12 26.25
N SER A 221 37.74 -20.11 24.95
CA SER A 221 37.30 -19.07 24.02
C SER A 221 35.84 -19.24 23.64
N PHE A 222 35.01 -18.25 23.95
CA PHE A 222 33.62 -18.22 23.47
C PHE A 222 33.55 -18.21 21.94
N ALA A 223 34.42 -17.42 21.29
CA ALA A 223 34.41 -17.26 19.84
C ALA A 223 34.71 -18.59 19.09
N GLU A 224 35.49 -19.48 19.70
CA GLU A 224 35.78 -20.82 19.12
C GLU A 224 34.57 -21.77 19.27
N LEU A 225 33.77 -21.61 20.31
CA LEU A 225 32.62 -22.46 20.62
C LEU A 225 31.32 -21.97 19.96
N ALA A 226 31.20 -20.67 19.70
CA ALA A 226 30.00 -20.05 19.15
C ALA A 226 29.53 -20.69 17.81
N PRO A 227 30.39 -20.99 16.85
CA PRO A 227 29.96 -21.63 15.58
C PRO A 227 29.40 -23.06 15.80
N LYS A 228 29.87 -23.78 16.82
CA LYS A 228 29.47 -25.16 17.13
C LYS A 228 28.12 -25.22 17.85
N TYR A 229 27.84 -24.23 18.72
CA TYR A 229 26.69 -24.25 19.63
C TYR A 229 25.73 -23.09 19.38
N ASN A 230 25.56 -22.65 18.14
CA ASN A 230 24.65 -21.56 17.75
C ASN A 230 24.84 -20.32 18.66
N GLY A 231 26.08 -19.91 18.83
CA GLY A 231 26.43 -18.81 19.72
C GLY A 231 25.95 -17.48 19.19
N ASN A 232 25.44 -16.64 20.10
CA ASN A 232 25.10 -15.26 19.83
C ASN A 232 25.94 -14.34 20.76
N ASP A 233 26.73 -13.45 20.16
CA ASP A 233 27.69 -12.62 20.86
C ASP A 233 27.06 -11.46 21.62
N GLU A 234 25.92 -10.92 21.16
CA GLU A 234 25.26 -9.77 21.76
C GLU A 234 23.75 -9.81 21.60
N ILE A 235 23.03 -10.03 22.69
CA ILE A 235 21.57 -9.93 22.76
C ILE A 235 21.19 -9.03 23.93
N TRP A 236 20.24 -8.10 23.69
CA TRP A 236 19.58 -7.37 24.74
C TRP A 236 18.34 -8.10 25.22
N LEU A 237 18.23 -8.35 26.52
CA LEU A 237 17.08 -8.99 27.16
C LEU A 237 16.37 -7.98 28.07
N MET A 238 15.05 -8.01 28.03
CA MET A 238 14.15 -7.26 28.92
C MET A 238 13.22 -8.23 29.66
N GLU A 239 12.71 -7.85 30.83
CA GLU A 239 11.85 -8.75 31.63
C GLU A 239 10.52 -9.07 30.92
N ASN A 240 9.98 -8.15 30.11
CA ASN A 240 8.77 -8.38 29.31
C ASN A 240 8.95 -9.37 28.14
N MET A 241 10.18 -9.82 27.86
CA MET A 241 10.42 -10.88 26.88
C MET A 241 10.14 -12.28 27.46
N ALA A 242 9.70 -12.38 28.71
CA ALA A 242 9.42 -13.66 29.39
C ALA A 242 8.38 -14.53 28.65
N SER A 243 7.43 -13.92 27.95
CA SER A 243 6.44 -14.63 27.13
C SER A 243 7.05 -15.31 25.88
N SER A 244 8.11 -14.76 25.32
CA SER A 244 8.73 -15.26 24.08
C SER A 244 9.92 -16.20 24.34
N VAL A 245 10.69 -15.97 25.41
CA VAL A 245 11.89 -16.79 25.70
C VAL A 245 11.74 -17.72 26.90
N GLY A 246 10.71 -17.53 27.69
CA GLY A 246 10.45 -18.29 28.92
C GLY A 246 10.78 -17.52 30.19
N ARG A 247 9.83 -17.48 31.12
CA ARG A 247 9.98 -16.80 32.41
C ARG A 247 11.15 -17.34 33.25
N PRO A 248 11.41 -18.64 33.36
CA PRO A 248 12.57 -19.17 34.10
C PRO A 248 13.90 -18.62 33.58
N PHE A 249 14.03 -18.50 32.24
CA PHE A 249 15.23 -17.93 31.60
C PHE A 249 15.44 -16.47 32.00
N ILE A 250 14.43 -15.64 31.84
CA ILE A 250 14.50 -14.22 32.17
C ILE A 250 14.76 -14.01 33.65
N ASN A 251 14.04 -14.71 34.51
CA ASN A 251 14.26 -14.63 35.97
C ASN A 251 15.69 -15.01 36.36
N LYS A 252 16.25 -16.08 35.76
CA LYS A 252 17.62 -16.49 36.01
C LYS A 252 18.63 -15.43 35.58
N VAL A 253 18.47 -14.87 34.37
CA VAL A 253 19.36 -13.81 33.83
C VAL A 253 19.30 -12.55 34.67
N PHE A 254 18.11 -12.11 35.06
CA PHE A 254 17.94 -10.86 35.85
C PHE A 254 18.33 -11.01 37.33
N SER A 255 18.30 -12.22 37.89
CA SER A 255 18.74 -12.51 39.25
C SER A 255 20.24 -12.79 39.38
N GLU A 256 20.91 -13.13 38.27
CA GLU A 256 22.35 -13.43 38.30
C GLU A 256 23.18 -12.16 38.50
N ASN A 257 24.08 -12.17 39.45
CA ASN A 257 24.95 -11.02 39.78
C ASN A 257 26.42 -11.21 39.37
N GLY A 258 26.79 -12.42 38.96
CA GLY A 258 28.15 -12.76 38.54
C GLY A 258 28.47 -12.33 37.11
N ASN A 259 29.78 -12.25 36.80
CA ASN A 259 30.27 -12.02 35.44
C ASN A 259 30.71 -13.31 34.72
N GLY A 260 30.60 -14.46 35.39
CA GLY A 260 30.91 -15.79 34.83
C GLY A 260 29.81 -16.32 33.89
N TYR A 261 30.09 -17.44 33.30
CA TYR A 261 29.10 -18.18 32.55
C TYR A 261 28.22 -19.01 33.47
N PHE A 262 26.93 -19.05 33.19
CA PHE A 262 25.94 -19.83 33.94
C PHE A 262 24.91 -20.50 33.00
N LYS A 263 24.23 -21.52 33.51
CA LYS A 263 23.14 -22.18 32.76
C LYS A 263 21.80 -21.47 32.98
N ALA A 264 21.04 -21.36 31.92
CA ALA A 264 19.65 -20.91 31.96
C ALA A 264 18.82 -21.68 30.92
N GLU A 265 17.56 -21.96 31.25
CA GLU A 265 16.64 -22.73 30.43
C GLU A 265 15.55 -21.83 29.85
N SER A 266 15.40 -21.85 28.52
CA SER A 266 14.36 -21.15 27.78
C SER A 266 13.29 -22.09 27.24
N LEU A 267 12.25 -21.54 26.57
CA LEU A 267 11.27 -22.35 25.84
C LEU A 267 11.88 -23.15 24.68
N GLY A 268 13.01 -22.71 24.15
CA GLY A 268 13.69 -23.32 23.00
C GLY A 268 14.84 -24.27 23.36
N GLY A 269 15.21 -24.42 24.63
CA GLY A 269 16.31 -25.27 25.06
C GLY A 269 17.13 -24.73 26.22
N GLU A 270 18.30 -25.32 26.44
CA GLU A 270 19.24 -24.94 27.48
C GLU A 270 20.30 -23.97 26.90
N HIS A 271 20.74 -23.03 27.71
CA HIS A 271 21.74 -22.03 27.29
C HIS A 271 22.86 -21.89 28.32
N ILE A 272 24.06 -21.64 27.83
CA ILE A 272 25.13 -21.06 28.63
C ILE A 272 25.14 -19.57 28.37
N VAL A 273 24.94 -18.77 29.38
CA VAL A 273 24.78 -17.32 29.30
C VAL A 273 25.91 -16.63 30.05
N GLN A 274 26.39 -15.50 29.50
CA GLN A 274 27.25 -14.57 30.21
C GLN A 274 26.67 -13.17 30.07
N ILE A 275 26.63 -12.44 31.19
CA ILE A 275 26.20 -11.04 31.20
C ILE A 275 27.39 -10.15 30.82
N LEU A 276 27.18 -9.35 29.76
CA LEU A 276 28.19 -8.41 29.26
C LEU A 276 28.03 -7.03 29.85
N SER A 277 26.81 -6.55 29.98
CA SER A 277 26.50 -5.25 30.59
C SER A 277 25.06 -5.17 31.05
N ARG A 278 24.76 -4.20 31.89
CA ARG A 278 23.42 -3.84 32.36
C ARG A 278 23.22 -2.35 32.16
N THR A 279 22.01 -1.97 31.80
CA THR A 279 21.61 -0.55 31.78
C THR A 279 21.57 0.02 33.18
N ALA A 280 21.59 1.34 33.29
CA ALA A 280 21.38 1.99 34.60
C ALA A 280 20.04 1.56 35.21
N PRO A 281 19.97 1.33 36.51
CA PRO A 281 18.74 0.98 37.20
C PRO A 281 17.66 2.05 37.03
N VAL A 282 16.44 1.62 36.69
CA VAL A 282 15.25 2.46 36.53
C VAL A 282 14.13 1.96 37.44
N LYS A 283 13.15 2.82 37.73
CA LYS A 283 11.93 2.39 38.42
C LYS A 283 11.10 1.52 37.49
N LYS A 284 10.78 0.32 37.93
CA LYS A 284 9.94 -0.66 37.22
C LYS A 284 8.73 -1.01 38.08
N ALA A 285 7.65 -1.34 37.45
CA ALA A 285 6.44 -1.77 38.11
C ALA A 285 5.83 -3.00 37.43
N LYS A 286 5.12 -3.81 38.21
CA LYS A 286 4.14 -4.77 37.74
C LYS A 286 2.77 -4.13 37.89
N VAL A 287 2.04 -4.05 36.78
CA VAL A 287 0.69 -3.46 36.78
C VAL A 287 -0.26 -4.49 36.19
N ALA A 288 -1.27 -4.83 36.96
CA ALA A 288 -2.39 -5.61 36.45
C ALA A 288 -3.38 -4.66 35.76
N ALA A 289 -3.83 -5.01 34.56
CA ALA A 289 -4.85 -4.28 33.83
C ALA A 289 -6.11 -5.14 33.71
N TYR A 290 -7.22 -4.64 34.19
CA TYR A 290 -8.53 -5.15 33.83
C TYR A 290 -9.00 -4.39 32.59
N VAL A 291 -9.30 -5.12 31.54
CA VAL A 291 -9.73 -4.58 30.25
C VAL A 291 -11.02 -5.30 29.83
N LEU A 292 -12.05 -4.54 29.54
CA LEU A 292 -13.33 -5.07 29.05
C LEU A 292 -13.79 -4.23 27.86
N ALA A 293 -13.63 -4.79 26.66
CA ALA A 293 -14.11 -4.18 25.43
C ALA A 293 -15.64 -4.38 25.29
N VAL A 294 -16.33 -3.36 24.80
CA VAL A 294 -17.73 -3.48 24.44
C VAL A 294 -17.82 -4.10 23.06
N ASN A 295 -18.22 -5.36 23.00
CA ASN A 295 -18.37 -6.10 21.76
C ASN A 295 -19.85 -6.28 21.40
N PRO A 296 -20.21 -6.35 20.10
CA PRO A 296 -21.56 -6.70 19.68
C PRO A 296 -21.94 -8.08 20.18
N SER A 297 -23.09 -8.20 20.83
CA SER A 297 -23.61 -9.49 21.29
C SER A 297 -24.19 -10.32 20.12
N THR A 298 -24.45 -11.60 20.37
CA THR A 298 -25.15 -12.48 19.42
C THR A 298 -26.53 -11.93 19.07
N GLU A 299 -27.22 -11.32 20.03
CA GLU A 299 -28.50 -10.67 19.82
C GLU A 299 -28.39 -9.50 18.86
N THR A 300 -27.37 -8.65 19.02
CA THR A 300 -27.07 -7.52 18.11
C THR A 300 -26.74 -8.01 16.71
N HIS A 301 -25.87 -9.02 16.59
CA HIS A 301 -25.58 -9.67 15.31
C HIS A 301 -26.84 -10.19 14.61
N THR A 302 -27.68 -10.91 15.36
CA THR A 302 -28.92 -11.49 14.84
C THR A 302 -29.92 -10.41 14.41
N ALA A 303 -30.03 -9.33 15.18
CA ALA A 303 -30.92 -8.23 14.85
C ALA A 303 -30.51 -7.51 13.56
N LEU A 304 -29.21 -7.17 13.42
CA LEU A 304 -28.65 -6.54 12.22
C LEU A 304 -28.80 -7.45 10.99
N TYR A 305 -28.49 -8.74 11.13
CA TYR A 305 -28.64 -9.72 10.06
C TYR A 305 -30.09 -9.84 9.61
N ASN A 306 -31.06 -9.97 10.54
CA ASN A 306 -32.48 -10.11 10.23
C ASN A 306 -33.05 -8.84 9.56
N GLN A 307 -32.58 -7.66 9.97
CA GLN A 307 -32.96 -6.40 9.35
C GLN A 307 -32.49 -6.35 7.90
N LEU A 308 -31.23 -6.68 7.64
CA LEU A 308 -30.67 -6.70 6.28
C LEU A 308 -31.27 -7.81 5.43
N SER A 309 -31.56 -8.98 6.02
CA SER A 309 -32.23 -10.11 5.36
C SER A 309 -33.64 -9.75 4.91
N SER A 310 -34.40 -9.07 5.76
CA SER A 310 -35.74 -8.59 5.41
C SER A 310 -35.70 -7.57 4.28
N TYR A 311 -34.72 -6.68 4.30
CA TYR A 311 -34.49 -5.73 3.20
C TYR A 311 -34.16 -6.47 1.89
N SER A 312 -33.19 -7.40 1.90
CA SER A 312 -32.75 -8.14 0.73
C SER A 312 -33.89 -8.97 0.12
N ALA A 313 -34.70 -9.62 0.94
CA ALA A 313 -35.85 -10.39 0.49
C ALA A 313 -36.94 -9.53 -0.20
N ALA A 314 -37.18 -8.32 0.31
CA ALA A 314 -38.11 -7.37 -0.31
C ALA A 314 -37.56 -6.74 -1.61
N ASN A 315 -36.23 -6.63 -1.73
CA ASN A 315 -35.52 -5.93 -2.80
C ASN A 315 -34.63 -6.89 -3.62
N ASN A 316 -35.21 -7.94 -4.15
CA ASN A 316 -34.56 -9.10 -4.75
C ASN A 316 -34.06 -8.91 -6.20
N ASN A 317 -34.02 -7.68 -6.70
CA ASN A 317 -33.39 -7.32 -7.98
C ASN A 317 -32.74 -5.94 -7.92
N ALA A 318 -31.80 -5.67 -8.85
CA ALA A 318 -30.98 -4.46 -8.83
C ALA A 318 -31.77 -3.14 -8.87
N GLU A 319 -32.95 -3.10 -9.51
CA GLU A 319 -33.79 -1.90 -9.57
C GLU A 319 -34.43 -1.62 -8.20
N LYS A 320 -35.08 -2.63 -7.62
CA LYS A 320 -35.68 -2.54 -6.28
C LYS A 320 -34.62 -2.31 -5.21
N PHE A 321 -33.44 -2.94 -5.36
CA PHE A 321 -32.31 -2.78 -4.44
C PHE A 321 -31.93 -1.31 -4.26
N ASN A 322 -31.86 -0.54 -5.34
CA ASN A 322 -31.54 0.89 -5.26
C ASN A 322 -32.66 1.74 -4.67
N THR A 323 -33.90 1.49 -5.09
CA THR A 323 -35.04 2.30 -4.64
C THR A 323 -35.39 2.02 -3.19
N GLY A 324 -35.40 0.76 -2.77
CA GLY A 324 -35.72 0.34 -1.40
C GLY A 324 -34.63 0.73 -0.40
N ALA A 325 -33.36 0.88 -0.81
CA ALA A 325 -32.29 1.30 0.07
C ALA A 325 -32.54 2.68 0.68
N LYS A 326 -33.01 3.63 -0.13
CA LYS A 326 -33.33 4.97 0.31
C LYS A 326 -34.44 4.99 1.36
N GLU A 327 -35.47 4.16 1.14
CA GLU A 327 -36.61 4.03 2.06
C GLU A 327 -36.22 3.36 3.38
N ALA A 328 -35.30 2.40 3.31
CA ALA A 328 -34.76 1.69 4.47
C ALA A 328 -33.61 2.44 5.19
N GLY A 329 -33.18 3.60 4.69
CA GLY A 329 -32.11 4.41 5.26
C GLY A 329 -30.71 3.88 4.99
N TYR A 330 -30.53 2.99 4.00
CA TYR A 330 -29.23 2.46 3.63
C TYR A 330 -28.53 3.32 2.56
N THR A 331 -27.21 3.39 2.68
CA THR A 331 -26.34 3.97 1.63
C THR A 331 -25.93 2.89 0.66
N VAL A 332 -26.19 3.13 -0.64
CA VAL A 332 -25.75 2.25 -1.71
C VAL A 332 -24.41 2.75 -2.25
N ASN A 333 -23.41 1.90 -2.18
CA ASN A 333 -22.11 2.11 -2.81
C ASN A 333 -22.09 1.42 -4.18
N SER A 334 -21.28 1.93 -5.11
CA SER A 334 -21.07 1.34 -6.43
C SER A 334 -19.58 1.06 -6.64
N TYR A 335 -19.28 -0.10 -7.21
CA TYR A 335 -17.91 -0.47 -7.55
C TYR A 335 -17.85 -1.30 -8.81
N GLU A 336 -16.86 -1.06 -9.66
CA GLU A 336 -16.59 -1.86 -10.84
C GLU A 336 -15.39 -2.76 -10.56
N CYS A 337 -15.66 -4.03 -10.28
CA CYS A 337 -14.64 -5.00 -9.88
C CYS A 337 -14.12 -5.81 -11.08
N SER A 338 -12.83 -6.14 -10.98
CA SER A 338 -12.12 -7.10 -11.83
C SER A 338 -11.99 -8.46 -11.14
N ALA A 339 -11.68 -9.50 -11.91
CA ALA A 339 -11.42 -10.83 -11.35
C ALA A 339 -10.20 -10.89 -10.40
N GLU A 340 -9.34 -9.90 -10.45
CA GLU A 340 -8.11 -9.82 -9.65
C GLU A 340 -8.30 -9.04 -8.34
N ASP A 341 -9.45 -8.37 -8.15
CA ASP A 341 -9.70 -7.58 -6.94
C ASP A 341 -9.96 -8.48 -5.72
N TYR A 342 -9.48 -8.04 -4.56
CA TYR A 342 -9.67 -8.70 -3.28
C TYR A 342 -10.48 -7.85 -2.29
N SER A 343 -10.64 -6.57 -2.54
CA SER A 343 -11.27 -5.61 -1.65
C SER A 343 -12.35 -4.79 -2.36
N LEU A 344 -13.29 -4.26 -1.58
CA LEU A 344 -14.20 -3.21 -1.98
C LEU A 344 -13.89 -1.94 -1.19
N PRO A 345 -14.28 -0.76 -1.66
CA PRO A 345 -14.12 0.46 -0.87
C PRO A 345 -14.66 0.32 0.55
N GLY A 346 -13.76 0.38 1.56
CA GLY A 346 -14.10 0.22 2.97
C GLY A 346 -14.15 -1.23 3.48
N ILE A 347 -13.86 -2.25 2.66
CA ILE A 347 -13.86 -3.67 3.03
C ILE A 347 -12.59 -4.33 2.48
N ASN A 348 -11.70 -4.77 3.38
CA ASN A 348 -10.37 -5.27 2.99
C ASN A 348 -10.40 -6.68 2.38
N ASP A 349 -11.27 -7.55 2.87
CA ASP A 349 -11.42 -8.91 2.35
C ASP A 349 -12.84 -9.12 1.80
N ALA A 350 -13.02 -8.73 0.53
CA ALA A 350 -14.30 -8.83 -0.17
C ALA A 350 -14.31 -9.93 -1.25
N ARG A 351 -13.32 -10.83 -1.23
CA ARG A 351 -13.16 -11.86 -2.27
C ARG A 351 -14.42 -12.69 -2.51
N GLN A 352 -15.15 -13.01 -1.46
CA GLN A 352 -16.40 -13.75 -1.55
C GLN A 352 -17.49 -13.00 -2.35
N ALA A 353 -17.65 -11.71 -2.10
CA ALA A 353 -18.63 -10.88 -2.82
C ALA A 353 -18.22 -10.67 -4.29
N ILE A 354 -16.93 -10.49 -4.55
CA ILE A 354 -16.40 -10.35 -5.93
C ILE A 354 -16.60 -11.66 -6.70
N ARG A 355 -16.27 -12.82 -6.11
CA ARG A 355 -16.51 -14.12 -6.70
C ARG A 355 -17.99 -14.34 -7.03
N TRP A 356 -18.88 -13.98 -6.10
CA TRP A 356 -20.32 -14.02 -6.38
C TRP A 356 -20.67 -13.18 -7.61
N ALA A 357 -20.16 -11.95 -7.72
CA ALA A 357 -20.46 -11.06 -8.84
C ALA A 357 -20.03 -11.63 -10.21
N PHE A 358 -18.96 -12.45 -10.25
CA PHE A 358 -18.52 -13.13 -11.47
C PHE A 358 -19.32 -14.39 -11.84
N ASN A 359 -20.14 -14.90 -10.90
CA ASN A 359 -21.01 -16.04 -11.12
C ASN A 359 -22.49 -15.67 -11.25
N ALA A 360 -22.87 -14.48 -10.82
CA ALA A 360 -24.25 -13.99 -10.80
C ALA A 360 -24.73 -13.54 -12.18
N ASP A 361 -26.04 -13.56 -12.37
CA ASP A 361 -26.70 -12.96 -13.54
C ASP A 361 -26.95 -11.45 -13.31
N LYS A 362 -27.02 -10.69 -14.41
CA LYS A 362 -27.33 -9.26 -14.35
C LYS A 362 -28.68 -9.01 -13.67
N GLY A 363 -28.70 -8.17 -12.67
CA GLY A 363 -29.88 -7.84 -11.88
C GLY A 363 -30.06 -8.71 -10.64
N GLU A 364 -29.26 -9.74 -10.45
CA GLU A 364 -29.30 -10.62 -9.28
C GLU A 364 -28.84 -9.88 -8.02
N VAL A 365 -29.41 -10.25 -6.86
CA VAL A 365 -29.03 -9.78 -5.54
C VAL A 365 -28.43 -10.94 -4.75
N SER A 366 -27.32 -10.70 -4.08
CA SER A 366 -26.56 -11.72 -3.34
C SER A 366 -27.27 -12.16 -2.06
N GLU A 367 -26.83 -13.28 -1.52
CA GLU A 367 -26.92 -13.54 -0.07
C GLU A 367 -26.16 -12.48 0.74
N ILE A 368 -26.35 -12.49 2.05
CA ILE A 368 -25.63 -11.61 2.97
C ILE A 368 -24.26 -12.22 3.23
N PHE A 369 -23.21 -11.49 2.89
CA PHE A 369 -21.83 -11.83 3.23
C PHE A 369 -21.48 -11.23 4.59
N THR A 370 -20.68 -11.96 5.38
CA THR A 370 -20.00 -11.43 6.56
C THR A 370 -18.56 -11.15 6.17
N LEU A 371 -18.20 -9.88 5.99
CA LEU A 371 -16.90 -9.43 5.51
C LEU A 371 -16.31 -8.45 6.53
N ASP A 372 -15.08 -8.70 6.97
CA ASP A 372 -14.47 -7.96 8.09
C ASP A 372 -15.46 -7.91 9.29
N ASN A 373 -15.80 -6.72 9.76
CA ASN A 373 -16.76 -6.52 10.83
C ASN A 373 -18.07 -5.91 10.29
N SER A 374 -18.57 -6.43 9.17
CA SER A 374 -19.74 -5.89 8.47
C SER A 374 -20.56 -6.98 7.79
N PHE A 375 -21.86 -6.78 7.71
CA PHE A 375 -22.72 -7.48 6.78
C PHE A 375 -22.80 -6.70 5.46
N VAL A 376 -22.66 -7.41 4.36
CA VAL A 376 -22.69 -6.85 3.00
C VAL A 376 -23.68 -7.62 2.16
N VAL A 377 -24.54 -6.90 1.46
CA VAL A 377 -25.39 -7.45 0.40
C VAL A 377 -25.14 -6.66 -0.87
N ALA A 378 -25.04 -7.34 -1.99
CA ALA A 378 -24.70 -6.76 -3.29
C ALA A 378 -25.75 -7.08 -4.35
N ALA A 379 -25.90 -6.19 -5.33
CA ALA A 379 -26.69 -6.41 -6.54
C ALA A 379 -25.79 -6.25 -7.77
N LEU A 380 -25.86 -7.18 -8.73
CA LEU A 380 -25.11 -7.08 -9.98
C LEU A 380 -25.81 -6.13 -10.95
N ASP A 381 -25.24 -4.93 -11.12
CA ASP A 381 -25.82 -3.87 -11.94
C ASP A 381 -25.49 -4.06 -13.43
N ASN A 382 -24.22 -4.39 -13.75
CA ASN A 382 -23.80 -4.59 -15.14
C ASN A 382 -22.67 -5.60 -15.29
N ILE A 383 -22.61 -6.22 -16.48
CA ILE A 383 -21.56 -7.14 -16.91
C ILE A 383 -20.86 -6.54 -18.12
N THR A 384 -19.59 -6.19 -17.97
CA THR A 384 -18.73 -5.81 -19.08
C THR A 384 -17.89 -7.02 -19.47
N LYS A 385 -18.12 -7.56 -20.67
CA LYS A 385 -17.34 -8.69 -21.19
C LYS A 385 -15.96 -8.21 -21.62
N GLU A 386 -14.99 -9.10 -21.58
CA GLU A 386 -13.67 -8.84 -22.17
C GLU A 386 -13.82 -8.48 -23.66
N GLY A 387 -13.06 -7.49 -24.11
CA GLY A 387 -13.12 -7.04 -25.50
C GLY A 387 -12.66 -5.60 -25.65
N TYR A 388 -13.45 -4.80 -26.32
CA TYR A 388 -13.19 -3.37 -26.50
C TYR A 388 -14.34 -2.57 -25.92
N ALA A 389 -14.02 -1.49 -25.21
CA ALA A 389 -15.03 -0.57 -24.68
C ALA A 389 -15.95 -0.11 -25.83
N PRO A 390 -17.27 -0.19 -25.67
CA PRO A 390 -18.21 0.28 -26.69
C PRO A 390 -17.99 1.77 -27.00
N LEU A 391 -18.28 2.17 -28.24
CA LEU A 391 -18.18 3.57 -28.67
C LEU A 391 -18.87 4.54 -27.70
N GLU A 392 -20.02 4.16 -27.17
CA GLU A 392 -20.79 5.00 -26.23
C GLU A 392 -20.02 5.34 -24.94
N GLN A 393 -19.15 4.45 -24.46
CA GLN A 393 -18.34 4.70 -23.25
C GLN A 393 -17.18 5.66 -23.50
N VAL A 394 -16.66 5.72 -24.73
CA VAL A 394 -15.51 6.55 -25.11
C VAL A 394 -15.90 7.75 -25.96
N LYS A 395 -17.20 7.89 -26.26
CA LYS A 395 -17.76 8.91 -27.15
C LYS A 395 -17.35 10.33 -26.79
N ASP A 396 -17.43 10.69 -25.51
CA ASP A 396 -17.15 12.06 -25.07
C ASP A 396 -15.66 12.40 -25.22
N ILE A 397 -14.77 11.46 -24.92
CA ILE A 397 -13.32 11.63 -25.09
C ILE A 397 -12.98 11.80 -26.57
N LEU A 398 -13.53 10.92 -27.43
CA LEU A 398 -13.33 11.00 -28.88
C LEU A 398 -13.91 12.30 -29.47
N ALA A 399 -15.11 12.67 -29.03
CA ALA A 399 -15.73 13.92 -29.48
C ALA A 399 -14.89 15.16 -29.10
N MET A 400 -14.32 15.19 -27.90
CA MET A 400 -13.41 16.25 -27.47
C MET A 400 -12.15 16.28 -28.34
N GLN A 401 -11.55 15.14 -28.61
CA GLN A 401 -10.36 15.03 -29.45
C GLN A 401 -10.64 15.54 -30.88
N ILE A 402 -11.71 15.07 -31.53
CA ILE A 402 -12.11 15.49 -32.86
C ILE A 402 -12.43 17.00 -32.88
N ARG A 403 -13.13 17.54 -31.85
CA ARG A 403 -13.37 18.98 -31.75
C ARG A 403 -12.08 19.77 -31.67
N ASN A 404 -11.12 19.35 -30.85
CA ASN A 404 -9.84 20.02 -30.73
C ASN A 404 -9.07 20.00 -32.05
N ASP A 405 -9.12 18.91 -32.79
CA ASP A 405 -8.53 18.81 -34.12
C ASP A 405 -9.15 19.81 -35.11
N LYS A 406 -10.47 19.86 -35.18
CA LYS A 406 -11.19 20.83 -36.01
C LYS A 406 -10.96 22.29 -35.58
N LYS A 407 -10.89 22.54 -34.27
CA LYS A 407 -10.53 23.87 -33.76
C LYS A 407 -9.11 24.25 -34.14
N ALA A 408 -8.16 23.31 -34.06
CA ALA A 408 -6.79 23.56 -34.52
C ALA A 408 -6.73 23.92 -36.00
N GLU A 409 -7.40 23.12 -36.86
CA GLU A 409 -7.47 23.43 -38.30
C GLU A 409 -8.06 24.80 -38.58
N LYS A 410 -9.16 25.16 -37.92
CA LYS A 410 -9.80 26.46 -38.05
C LYS A 410 -8.88 27.60 -37.61
N ILE A 411 -8.28 27.50 -36.42
CA ILE A 411 -7.36 28.50 -35.89
C ILE A 411 -6.16 28.67 -36.84
N ILE A 412 -5.56 27.54 -37.28
CA ILE A 412 -4.43 27.57 -38.21
C ILE A 412 -4.81 28.23 -39.54
N GLY A 413 -5.99 27.88 -40.10
CA GLY A 413 -6.50 28.45 -41.32
C GLY A 413 -6.71 29.98 -41.20
N ASP A 414 -7.39 30.41 -40.13
CA ASP A 414 -7.64 31.84 -39.84
C ASP A 414 -6.36 32.63 -39.64
N LEU A 415 -5.36 32.05 -38.96
CA LEU A 415 -4.07 32.72 -38.73
C LEU A 415 -3.21 32.78 -40.00
N LYS A 416 -3.18 31.72 -40.82
CA LYS A 416 -2.45 31.70 -42.08
C LYS A 416 -3.02 32.71 -43.09
N SER A 417 -4.33 32.89 -43.13
CA SER A 417 -4.98 33.85 -44.05
C SER A 417 -4.57 35.32 -43.79
N LYS A 418 -4.11 35.64 -42.59
CA LYS A 418 -3.69 36.99 -42.19
C LYS A 418 -2.28 37.38 -42.67
N ASN A 419 -1.50 36.41 -43.18
CA ASN A 419 -0.13 36.59 -43.69
C ASN A 419 0.78 37.40 -42.74
N LEU A 420 0.75 37.05 -41.44
CA LEU A 420 1.52 37.71 -40.40
C LEU A 420 2.99 37.27 -40.43
N ASN A 421 3.89 38.20 -40.16
CA ASN A 421 5.33 37.96 -40.26
C ASN A 421 6.10 38.17 -38.94
N SER A 422 5.39 38.44 -37.84
CA SER A 422 6.01 38.63 -36.52
C SER A 422 5.22 37.93 -35.42
N LEU A 423 5.92 37.49 -34.37
CA LEU A 423 5.30 36.88 -33.20
C LEU A 423 4.31 37.80 -32.51
N ALA A 424 4.64 39.11 -32.41
CA ALA A 424 3.75 40.10 -31.85
C ALA A 424 2.43 40.23 -32.64
N GLY A 425 2.52 40.24 -34.00
CA GLY A 425 1.32 40.28 -34.86
C GLY A 425 0.44 39.03 -34.69
N TYR A 426 1.05 37.83 -34.52
CA TYR A 426 0.32 36.62 -34.19
C TYR A 426 -0.31 36.68 -32.80
N ALA A 427 0.42 37.16 -31.78
CA ALA A 427 -0.11 37.32 -30.44
C ALA A 427 -1.34 38.26 -30.41
N GLU A 428 -1.28 39.38 -31.09
CA GLU A 428 -2.42 40.28 -31.26
C GLU A 428 -3.61 39.62 -31.96
N ALA A 429 -3.34 38.90 -33.07
CA ALA A 429 -4.36 38.19 -33.82
C ALA A 429 -5.03 37.07 -33.02
N MET A 430 -4.28 36.41 -32.12
CA MET A 430 -4.73 35.37 -31.20
C MET A 430 -5.39 35.93 -29.93
N LYS A 431 -5.32 37.25 -29.70
CA LYS A 431 -5.69 37.91 -28.44
C LYS A 431 -4.94 37.31 -27.24
N ALA A 432 -3.68 36.97 -27.43
CA ALA A 432 -2.80 36.34 -26.46
C ALA A 432 -1.63 37.25 -26.11
N GLN A 433 -0.98 37.01 -25.00
CA GLN A 433 0.30 37.60 -24.64
C GLN A 433 1.44 36.75 -25.21
N VAL A 434 2.58 37.39 -25.47
CA VAL A 434 3.81 36.68 -25.75
C VAL A 434 4.40 36.22 -24.42
N ASP A 435 4.56 34.92 -24.27
CA ASP A 435 5.15 34.28 -23.11
C ASP A 435 6.49 33.61 -23.49
N SER A 436 7.21 33.08 -22.54
CA SER A 436 8.52 32.45 -22.76
C SER A 436 8.67 31.11 -22.08
N ALA A 437 9.44 30.22 -22.70
CA ALA A 437 9.86 28.98 -22.10
C ALA A 437 11.35 28.75 -22.32
N LYS A 438 12.01 28.20 -21.30
CA LYS A 438 13.46 27.98 -21.32
C LYS A 438 13.80 26.49 -21.34
N PHE A 439 14.96 26.16 -21.89
CA PHE A 439 15.51 24.81 -21.92
C PHE A 439 14.58 23.78 -22.59
N VAL A 440 13.86 24.21 -23.61
CA VAL A 440 13.02 23.31 -24.42
C VAL A 440 13.94 22.38 -25.21
N SER A 441 13.81 21.07 -24.97
CA SER A 441 14.64 20.04 -25.58
C SER A 441 13.80 18.88 -26.09
N PHE A 442 14.34 18.12 -27.02
CA PHE A 442 13.68 16.97 -27.61
C PHE A 442 13.35 15.88 -26.57
N SER A 443 14.24 15.66 -25.61
CA SER A 443 14.08 14.66 -24.55
C SER A 443 13.09 15.04 -23.45
N SER A 444 12.60 16.27 -23.42
CA SER A 444 11.69 16.76 -22.37
C SER A 444 10.38 17.26 -22.95
N PRO A 445 9.39 16.37 -23.19
CA PRO A 445 8.11 16.77 -23.75
C PRO A 445 7.24 17.59 -22.79
N SER A 446 7.58 17.62 -21.48
CA SER A 446 6.96 18.48 -20.48
C SER A 446 7.85 19.71 -20.24
N ILE A 447 7.35 20.88 -20.62
CA ILE A 447 8.08 22.14 -20.60
C ILE A 447 7.64 22.94 -19.38
N ALA A 448 8.60 23.46 -18.59
CA ALA A 448 8.30 24.28 -17.41
C ALA A 448 7.46 25.51 -17.78
N GLY A 449 6.35 25.72 -17.09
CA GLY A 449 5.38 26.79 -17.33
C GLY A 449 4.40 26.55 -18.49
N VAL A 450 4.68 25.58 -19.37
CA VAL A 450 3.81 25.25 -20.51
C VAL A 450 3.05 23.95 -20.30
N GLY A 451 3.71 22.92 -19.74
CA GLY A 451 3.17 21.58 -19.57
C GLY A 451 3.61 20.63 -20.68
N TYR A 452 2.80 19.57 -20.91
CA TYR A 452 3.10 18.54 -21.92
C TYR A 452 2.79 19.08 -23.32
N GLU A 453 3.85 19.47 -24.07
CA GLU A 453 3.77 20.02 -25.42
C GLU A 453 4.88 19.44 -26.33
N PRO A 454 4.74 18.18 -26.76
CA PRO A 454 5.76 17.51 -27.55
C PRO A 454 6.04 18.20 -28.89
N VAL A 455 5.10 18.93 -29.45
CA VAL A 455 5.32 19.68 -30.69
C VAL A 455 6.34 20.80 -30.51
N LEU A 456 6.32 21.52 -29.39
CA LEU A 456 7.32 22.53 -29.08
C LEU A 456 8.68 21.88 -28.80
N SER A 457 8.69 20.79 -28.03
CA SER A 457 9.93 20.03 -27.75
C SER A 457 10.57 19.45 -28.99
N GLY A 458 9.78 19.04 -29.98
CA GLY A 458 10.29 18.55 -31.25
C GLY A 458 10.76 19.64 -32.22
N LEU A 459 10.10 20.79 -32.24
CA LEU A 459 10.39 21.84 -33.23
C LEU A 459 11.41 22.89 -32.74
N ALA A 460 11.38 23.28 -31.46
CA ALA A 460 12.22 24.37 -30.97
C ALA A 460 13.73 24.09 -31.09
N PRO A 461 14.26 22.93 -30.71
CA PRO A 461 15.70 22.66 -30.80
C PRO A 461 16.25 22.69 -32.24
N VAL A 462 15.42 22.33 -33.24
CA VAL A 462 15.83 22.26 -34.65
C VAL A 462 15.56 23.55 -35.44
N SER A 463 14.71 24.44 -34.90
CA SER A 463 14.38 25.71 -35.57
C SER A 463 15.52 26.72 -35.46
N GLU A 464 15.72 27.56 -36.47
CA GLU A 464 16.75 28.63 -36.49
C GLU A 464 16.43 29.75 -35.50
N ASN A 465 17.47 30.35 -34.89
CA ASN A 465 17.31 31.51 -34.01
C ASN A 465 16.66 32.67 -34.75
N GLY A 466 15.69 33.33 -34.10
CA GLY A 466 14.95 34.47 -34.66
C GLY A 466 13.89 34.11 -35.70
N LYS A 467 13.84 32.83 -36.17
CA LYS A 467 12.86 32.40 -37.16
C LYS A 467 11.50 32.16 -36.53
N LEU A 468 10.48 32.71 -37.15
CA LEU A 468 9.09 32.50 -36.77
C LEU A 468 8.63 31.11 -37.21
N VAL A 469 8.09 30.32 -36.27
CA VAL A 469 7.62 28.94 -36.50
C VAL A 469 6.15 28.83 -36.11
N GLY A 470 5.38 28.25 -36.98
CA GLY A 470 3.94 28.05 -36.78
C GLY A 470 3.11 28.81 -37.81
N PRO A 471 1.77 28.85 -37.63
CA PRO A 471 0.99 28.25 -36.53
C PRO A 471 1.05 26.70 -36.57
N VAL A 472 1.29 26.08 -35.40
CA VAL A 472 1.38 24.62 -35.21
C VAL A 472 0.37 24.15 -34.18
N LYS A 473 -0.20 22.95 -34.41
CA LYS A 473 -1.14 22.31 -33.50
C LYS A 473 -0.37 21.73 -32.30
N GLY A 474 -0.71 22.17 -31.09
CA GLY A 474 -0.21 21.59 -29.82
C GLY A 474 -1.29 20.85 -29.06
N SER A 475 -0.97 20.41 -27.85
CA SER A 475 -1.89 19.67 -26.99
C SER A 475 -3.02 20.56 -26.42
N ARG A 476 -2.73 21.83 -26.11
CA ARG A 476 -3.66 22.77 -25.48
C ARG A 476 -4.27 23.79 -26.42
N GLY A 477 -3.68 23.96 -27.60
CA GLY A 477 -4.09 24.99 -28.57
C GLY A 477 -3.12 25.05 -29.73
N VAL A 478 -3.19 26.16 -30.47
CA VAL A 478 -2.30 26.45 -31.59
C VAL A 478 -1.21 27.41 -31.11
N TYR A 479 0.02 27.05 -31.40
CA TYR A 479 1.20 27.81 -31.03
C TYR A 479 1.84 28.50 -32.23
N VAL A 480 2.39 29.66 -32.00
CA VAL A 480 3.40 30.32 -32.86
C VAL A 480 4.55 30.71 -31.94
N PHE A 481 5.76 30.42 -32.34
CA PHE A 481 6.92 30.71 -31.50
C PHE A 481 8.13 31.15 -32.32
N THR A 482 9.09 31.74 -31.61
CA THR A 482 10.40 32.14 -32.13
C THR A 482 11.45 31.61 -31.15
N VAL A 483 12.51 30.99 -31.66
CA VAL A 483 13.66 30.66 -30.85
C VAL A 483 14.45 31.91 -30.54
N THR A 484 14.59 32.25 -29.26
CA THR A 484 15.33 33.44 -28.82
C THR A 484 16.80 33.19 -28.60
N ASP A 485 17.11 31.97 -28.17
CA ASP A 485 18.48 31.54 -27.91
C ASP A 485 18.57 30.00 -27.91
N LYS A 486 19.76 29.48 -28.20
CA LYS A 486 20.05 28.05 -28.13
C LYS A 486 21.30 27.78 -27.31
N THR A 487 21.21 26.82 -26.46
CA THR A 487 22.36 26.27 -25.74
C THR A 487 22.69 24.90 -26.32
N VAL A 488 23.90 24.75 -26.80
CA VAL A 488 24.44 23.47 -27.26
C VAL A 488 25.41 22.96 -26.21
N SER A 489 25.20 21.73 -25.75
CA SER A 489 26.10 21.09 -24.78
C SER A 489 27.52 20.94 -25.40
N GLU A 490 28.52 21.37 -24.63
CA GLU A 490 29.93 21.23 -25.02
C GLU A 490 30.51 19.83 -24.73
N GLN A 491 29.70 18.96 -24.14
CA GLN A 491 30.13 17.60 -23.83
C GLN A 491 30.43 16.84 -25.14
N PRO A 492 31.61 16.19 -25.24
CA PRO A 492 31.92 15.39 -26.41
C PRO A 492 31.03 14.14 -26.49
N PHE A 493 30.81 13.66 -27.71
CA PHE A 493 30.14 12.39 -27.93
C PHE A 493 30.89 11.25 -27.25
N ASP A 494 30.22 10.49 -26.41
CA ASP A 494 30.71 9.26 -25.80
C ASP A 494 29.73 8.11 -26.04
N ALA A 495 30.13 7.17 -26.87
CA ALA A 495 29.28 6.05 -27.25
C ALA A 495 28.86 5.17 -26.07
N GLN A 496 29.69 5.05 -25.03
CA GLN A 496 29.36 4.25 -23.85
C GLN A 496 28.26 4.94 -23.02
N THR A 497 28.38 6.23 -22.82
CA THR A 497 27.36 7.04 -22.11
C THR A 497 26.02 7.04 -22.83
N GLU A 498 26.02 7.22 -24.17
CA GLU A 498 24.78 7.18 -24.95
C GLU A 498 24.15 5.78 -24.97
N THR A 499 24.95 4.72 -25.04
CA THR A 499 24.46 3.35 -24.90
C THR A 499 23.74 3.15 -23.54
N GLN A 500 24.36 3.61 -22.47
CA GLN A 500 23.75 3.50 -21.14
C GLN A 500 22.42 4.25 -21.02
N LYS A 501 22.32 5.47 -21.57
CA LYS A 501 21.07 6.26 -21.58
C LYS A 501 19.96 5.52 -22.34
N ILE A 502 20.25 5.04 -23.54
CA ILE A 502 19.29 4.27 -24.34
C ILE A 502 18.86 3.00 -23.60
N GLN A 503 19.82 2.26 -23.05
CA GLN A 503 19.53 1.04 -22.29
C GLN A 503 18.70 1.31 -21.03
N GLN A 504 18.94 2.41 -20.32
CA GLN A 504 18.13 2.80 -19.16
C GLN A 504 16.68 3.12 -19.55
N ASN A 505 16.48 3.89 -20.62
CA ASN A 505 15.14 4.25 -21.10
C ASN A 505 14.33 3.02 -21.53
N TYR A 506 14.92 2.16 -22.35
CA TYR A 506 14.26 0.91 -22.76
C TYR A 506 14.14 -0.10 -21.61
N GLY A 507 15.11 -0.14 -20.70
CA GLY A 507 15.06 -0.99 -19.51
C GLY A 507 13.88 -0.66 -18.61
N TYR A 508 13.56 0.62 -18.44
CA TYR A 508 12.35 1.04 -17.74
C TYR A 508 11.07 0.53 -18.43
N LEU A 509 10.98 0.67 -19.76
CA LEU A 509 9.82 0.19 -20.53
C LEU A 509 9.69 -1.34 -20.48
N ILE A 510 10.82 -2.06 -20.57
CA ILE A 510 10.84 -3.52 -20.44
C ILE A 510 10.31 -3.94 -19.08
N ASN A 511 10.88 -3.38 -18.00
CA ASN A 511 10.49 -3.76 -16.64
C ASN A 511 9.01 -3.44 -16.33
N SER A 512 8.47 -2.35 -16.88
CA SER A 512 7.09 -1.94 -16.63
C SER A 512 6.05 -2.70 -17.46
N ARG A 513 6.40 -3.16 -18.69
CA ARG A 513 5.42 -3.73 -19.64
C ARG A 513 5.66 -5.19 -20.02
N MET A 514 6.81 -5.74 -19.70
CA MET A 514 7.21 -7.09 -20.12
C MET A 514 6.15 -8.15 -19.75
N MET A 515 5.67 -8.13 -18.52
CA MET A 515 4.70 -9.13 -18.05
C MET A 515 3.32 -8.95 -18.69
N GLU A 516 2.92 -7.71 -18.95
CA GLU A 516 1.67 -7.40 -19.67
C GLU A 516 1.71 -7.96 -21.09
N VAL A 517 2.79 -7.67 -21.82
CA VAL A 517 2.98 -8.18 -23.19
C VAL A 517 3.04 -9.71 -23.24
N LEU A 518 3.68 -10.34 -22.25
CA LEU A 518 3.72 -11.81 -22.17
C LEU A 518 2.34 -12.41 -21.91
N ARG A 519 1.55 -11.80 -21.02
CA ARG A 519 0.17 -12.22 -20.75
C ARG A 519 -0.72 -12.09 -21.99
N ASP A 520 -0.65 -10.95 -22.68
CA ASP A 520 -1.40 -10.70 -23.90
C ASP A 520 -1.06 -11.73 -25.00
N LYS A 521 0.23 -12.07 -25.16
CA LYS A 521 0.67 -13.06 -26.15
C LYS A 521 0.35 -14.50 -25.78
N ALA A 522 0.22 -14.79 -24.49
CA ALA A 522 -0.05 -16.13 -23.99
C ALA A 522 -1.56 -16.48 -24.03
N GLU A 523 -2.42 -15.51 -24.36
CA GLU A 523 -3.90 -15.69 -24.43
C GLU A 523 -4.44 -16.42 -23.18
N ILE A 524 -4.02 -15.95 -21.99
CA ILE A 524 -4.36 -16.61 -20.72
C ILE A 524 -5.84 -16.38 -20.40
N GLU A 525 -6.61 -17.45 -20.33
CA GLU A 525 -7.96 -17.43 -19.75
C GLU A 525 -7.87 -17.72 -18.24
N ASN A 526 -8.11 -16.70 -17.41
CA ASN A 526 -8.14 -16.87 -15.97
C ASN A 526 -9.59 -16.98 -15.46
N THR A 527 -10.01 -18.22 -15.20
CA THR A 527 -11.35 -18.51 -14.63
C THR A 527 -11.33 -18.77 -13.13
N MET A 528 -10.21 -18.58 -12.46
CA MET A 528 -10.06 -18.88 -11.02
C MET A 528 -11.07 -18.15 -10.13
N ILE A 529 -11.42 -16.91 -10.48
CA ILE A 529 -12.42 -16.13 -9.75
C ILE A 529 -13.77 -16.83 -9.58
N ARG A 530 -14.12 -17.74 -10.48
CA ARG A 530 -15.40 -18.47 -10.40
C ARG A 530 -15.37 -19.60 -9.38
N PHE A 531 -14.18 -20.02 -8.92
CA PHE A 531 -13.99 -21.16 -8.03
C PHE A 531 -13.37 -20.76 -6.67
N PHE A 532 -12.51 -19.76 -6.64
CA PHE A 532 -11.70 -19.37 -5.47
C PHE A 532 -11.88 -17.91 -5.09
#